data_112fc87fd9042bcf5af9ec5f41a5b709
#
_entry.id   112fc87fd9042bcf5af9ec5f41a5b709
#
_cell.length_a   1.000
_cell.length_b   1.000
_cell.length_c   1.000
_cell.angle_alpha   90.00
_cell.angle_beta   90.00
_cell.angle_gamma   90.00
#
_symmetry.space_group_name_H-M   'P 1'
#
loop_
_entity.id
_entity.type
_entity.pdbx_description
1 polymer ?
#
loop_
_entity_poly.entity_id
_entity_poly.type
_entity_poly.pdbx_seq_one_letter_code
_entity_poly.pdbx_strand_id
1 'polypeptide(L)'
;MTRHEGDNLATAARLSGNVPGLLLQAEKIAHTVMRGVHGRRRVGQGETFWQFRDYQPGDSSRDIDWRQTAKREDAFVRQLEWEASQTVWLYRDGSESMQYRSAQKLPYKKDYAEVLLLALAMIILDGGEQVGLLGTDIAPQAHAGAVERLYQHLPMQKDMAEYGRPVAARSQMLLFSDFLMSVEDVTRFCAPLAAKHVGGILIQINDPAEEELPFEGRMRFHDMEDKNATPLNIPQVEAIRSAYH
;
A
#
# COMPACT_ATOMS: atom_id res chain seq x y z
N MET A 1 26.18 -5.82 4.04
CA MET A 1 26.89 -4.86 3.14
C MET A 1 26.01 -4.38 1.98
N THR A 2 24.69 -4.22 2.17
CA THR A 2 23.71 -3.93 1.11
C THR A 2 22.82 -2.69 1.35
N ARG A 3 23.03 -1.95 2.45
CA ARG A 3 22.24 -0.74 2.78
C ARG A 3 22.69 0.51 1.99
N HIS A 4 23.90 0.52 1.41
CA HIS A 4 24.45 1.66 0.65
C HIS A 4 24.15 1.64 -0.84
N GLU A 5 23.81 0.50 -1.43
CA GLU A 5 23.56 0.42 -2.88
C GLU A 5 22.18 0.95 -3.27
N GLY A 6 21.14 0.73 -2.44
CA GLY A 6 19.80 1.27 -2.69
C GLY A 6 19.74 2.80 -2.58
N ASP A 7 20.42 3.37 -1.58
CA ASP A 7 20.53 4.82 -1.41
C ASP A 7 21.33 5.49 -2.54
N ASN A 8 22.33 4.81 -3.07
CA ASN A 8 23.15 5.35 -4.16
C ASN A 8 22.41 5.34 -5.51
N LEU A 9 21.59 4.33 -5.80
CA LEU A 9 20.77 4.28 -7.03
C LEU A 9 19.67 5.34 -7.02
N ALA A 10 18.96 5.50 -5.90
CA ALA A 10 17.96 6.55 -5.73
C ALA A 10 18.58 7.96 -5.83
N THR A 11 19.77 8.14 -5.25
CA THR A 11 20.54 9.40 -5.32
C THR A 11 21.06 9.66 -6.73
N ALA A 12 21.54 8.63 -7.43
CA ALA A 12 22.01 8.76 -8.81
C ALA A 12 20.84 9.06 -9.78
N ALA A 13 19.68 8.43 -9.60
CA ALA A 13 18.47 8.72 -10.36
C ALA A 13 17.94 10.14 -10.13
N ARG A 14 18.05 10.66 -8.89
CA ARG A 14 17.76 12.07 -8.55
C ARG A 14 18.67 13.05 -9.26
N LEU A 15 19.97 12.76 -9.31
CA LEU A 15 20.97 13.61 -9.95
C LEU A 15 20.83 13.62 -11.49
N SER A 16 20.25 12.56 -12.06
CA SER A 16 20.00 12.47 -13.51
C SER A 16 18.70 13.16 -13.95
N GLY A 17 17.89 13.71 -13.03
CA GLY A 17 16.63 14.41 -13.34
C GLY A 17 15.51 13.52 -13.88
N ASN A 18 15.68 12.20 -13.84
CA ASN A 18 14.77 11.23 -14.45
C ASN A 18 13.72 10.63 -13.49
N VAL A 19 13.69 11.04 -12.22
CA VAL A 19 12.71 10.53 -11.26
C VAL A 19 11.42 11.33 -11.35
N PRO A 20 10.27 10.70 -11.66
CA PRO A 20 8.99 11.40 -11.72
C PRO A 20 8.66 12.11 -10.39
N GLY A 21 8.03 13.29 -10.49
CA GLY A 21 7.72 14.12 -9.33
C GLY A 21 6.90 13.39 -8.26
N LEU A 22 6.00 12.47 -8.67
CA LEU A 22 5.19 11.64 -7.78
C LEU A 22 6.05 10.68 -6.95
N LEU A 23 7.04 10.04 -7.55
CA LEU A 23 7.97 9.16 -6.82
C LEU A 23 8.79 9.91 -5.78
N LEU A 24 9.25 11.14 -6.10
CA LEU A 24 9.97 11.98 -5.14
C LEU A 24 9.10 12.38 -3.95
N GLN A 25 7.81 12.65 -4.18
CA GLN A 25 6.86 12.95 -3.10
C GLN A 25 6.61 11.72 -2.24
N ALA A 26 6.35 10.57 -2.86
CA ALA A 26 6.17 9.29 -2.17
C ALA A 26 7.36 8.95 -1.27
N GLU A 27 8.57 9.12 -1.78
CA GLU A 27 9.81 8.87 -1.05
C GLU A 27 9.96 9.79 0.18
N LYS A 28 9.61 11.08 0.05
CA LYS A 28 9.62 12.01 1.19
C LYS A 28 8.66 11.57 2.28
N ILE A 29 7.46 11.12 1.92
CA ILE A 29 6.44 10.63 2.86
C ILE A 29 6.95 9.36 3.53
N ALA A 30 7.43 8.38 2.76
CA ALA A 30 7.97 7.12 3.29
C ALA A 30 9.09 7.38 4.31
N HIS A 31 10.09 8.19 3.95
CA HIS A 31 11.18 8.55 4.85
C HIS A 31 10.72 9.29 6.12
N THR A 32 9.68 10.11 6.03
CA THR A 32 9.13 10.82 7.19
C THR A 32 8.49 9.84 8.16
N VAL A 33 7.67 8.92 7.66
CA VAL A 33 7.02 7.88 8.46
C VAL A 33 8.05 6.95 9.09
N MET A 34 9.02 6.47 8.29
CA MET A 34 10.07 5.55 8.76
C MET A 34 10.93 6.16 9.85
N ARG A 35 11.29 7.45 9.78
CA ARG A 35 12.00 8.15 10.86
C ARG A 35 11.19 8.23 12.14
N GLY A 36 9.87 8.43 12.06
CA GLY A 36 8.98 8.44 13.22
C GLY A 36 8.84 7.07 13.91
N VAL A 37 9.10 5.98 13.21
CA VAL A 37 8.98 4.60 13.71
C VAL A 37 10.30 4.07 14.30
N HIS A 38 11.42 4.77 14.16
CA HIS A 38 12.75 4.31 14.57
C HIS A 38 12.97 4.08 16.07
N GLY A 39 11.93 4.00 16.88
CA GLY A 39 12.02 3.44 18.25
C GLY A 39 12.02 1.91 18.31
N ARG A 40 11.71 1.20 17.24
CA ARG A 40 11.73 -0.27 17.19
C ARG A 40 12.69 -0.73 16.11
N ARG A 41 13.86 -1.21 16.53
CA ARG A 41 14.79 -1.93 15.66
C ARG A 41 14.07 -3.14 15.07
N ARG A 42 13.62 -3.06 13.83
CA ARG A 42 13.38 -4.24 13.00
C ARG A 42 14.73 -4.63 12.42
N VAL A 43 15.20 -5.79 12.84
CA VAL A 43 16.33 -6.47 12.22
C VAL A 43 15.83 -6.86 10.83
N GLY A 44 16.46 -6.36 9.78
CA GLY A 44 16.14 -6.74 8.40
C GLY A 44 16.51 -8.17 8.13
N GLN A 45 15.86 -8.77 7.11
CA GLN A 45 16.08 -10.10 6.50
C GLN A 45 17.13 -10.94 7.24
N GLY A 46 16.75 -11.53 8.31
CA GLY A 46 17.64 -12.36 9.07
C GLY A 46 16.76 -13.26 9.87
N GLU A 47 16.91 -14.46 9.66
CA GLU A 47 16.73 -15.58 10.52
C GLU A 47 16.52 -15.11 11.96
N THR A 48 15.26 -14.74 12.30
CA THR A 48 14.94 -14.36 13.67
C THR A 48 15.10 -15.62 14.50
N PHE A 49 15.98 -15.56 15.51
CA PHE A 49 16.15 -16.67 16.42
C PHE A 49 14.81 -16.96 17.10
N TRP A 50 14.28 -18.16 16.86
CA TRP A 50 13.05 -18.61 17.50
C TRP A 50 13.36 -19.32 18.83
N GLN A 51 14.09 -20.43 18.73
CA GLN A 51 14.43 -21.23 19.91
C GLN A 51 15.65 -22.14 19.65
N PHE A 52 16.20 -22.68 20.72
CA PHE A 52 17.12 -23.81 20.64
C PHE A 52 16.32 -25.11 20.73
N ARG A 53 16.64 -26.08 19.89
CA ARG A 53 16.17 -27.45 20.02
C ARG A 53 17.36 -28.42 20.07
N ASP A 54 17.14 -29.59 20.62
CA ASP A 54 18.15 -30.64 20.63
C ASP A 54 18.49 -31.10 19.22
N TYR A 55 19.76 -31.35 18.98
CA TYR A 55 20.26 -31.90 17.71
C TYR A 55 19.62 -33.26 17.43
N GLN A 56 19.16 -33.47 16.21
CA GLN A 56 18.63 -34.75 15.74
C GLN A 56 19.50 -35.33 14.62
N PRO A 57 19.62 -36.67 14.50
CA PRO A 57 20.28 -37.28 13.35
C PRO A 57 19.68 -36.82 12.04
N GLY A 58 20.49 -36.17 11.20
CA GLY A 58 20.06 -35.54 9.92
C GLY A 58 20.20 -34.04 9.91
N ASP A 59 20.39 -33.38 11.05
CA ASP A 59 20.68 -31.94 11.10
C ASP A 59 22.10 -31.64 10.60
N SER A 60 22.26 -30.49 9.97
CA SER A 60 23.57 -30.00 9.57
C SER A 60 24.40 -29.60 10.79
N SER A 61 25.64 -30.08 10.88
CA SER A 61 26.57 -29.65 11.92
C SER A 61 26.90 -28.14 11.90
N ARG A 62 26.60 -27.45 10.79
CA ARG A 62 26.75 -26.00 10.66
C ARG A 62 25.71 -25.21 11.46
N ASP A 63 24.56 -25.83 11.76
CA ASP A 63 23.44 -25.20 12.45
C ASP A 63 23.55 -25.37 13.97
N ILE A 64 24.57 -26.09 14.44
CA ILE A 64 24.84 -26.28 15.88
C ILE A 64 25.37 -24.97 16.48
N ASP A 65 24.71 -24.50 17.54
CA ASP A 65 25.22 -23.39 18.34
C ASP A 65 26.20 -23.94 19.41
N TRP A 66 27.47 -23.93 19.05
CA TRP A 66 28.56 -24.45 19.91
C TRP A 66 28.66 -23.69 21.23
N ARG A 67 28.20 -22.44 21.30
CA ARG A 67 28.23 -21.64 22.55
C ARG A 67 27.17 -22.07 23.53
N GLN A 68 26.01 -22.50 23.06
CA GLN A 68 24.96 -23.07 23.93
C GLN A 68 25.28 -24.51 24.28
N THR A 69 25.71 -25.29 23.31
CA THR A 69 26.17 -26.68 23.50
C THR A 69 27.25 -26.78 24.57
N ALA A 70 28.20 -25.86 24.62
CA ALA A 70 29.27 -25.84 25.62
C ALA A 70 28.79 -25.58 27.04
N LYS A 71 27.56 -25.18 27.25
CA LYS A 71 26.95 -24.96 28.60
C LYS A 71 26.12 -26.11 29.10
N ARG A 72 25.87 -27.11 28.28
CA ARG A 72 25.03 -28.29 28.56
C ARG A 72 25.66 -29.53 27.93
N GLU A 73 25.16 -30.69 28.28
CA GLU A 73 25.68 -32.00 27.79
C GLU A 73 25.14 -32.34 26.39
N ASP A 74 24.02 -31.69 25.96
CA ASP A 74 23.35 -31.95 24.70
C ASP A 74 23.72 -30.91 23.63
N ALA A 75 23.81 -31.34 22.37
CA ALA A 75 24.05 -30.46 21.25
C ALA A 75 22.77 -29.70 20.84
N PHE A 76 22.84 -28.38 20.72
CA PHE A 76 21.72 -27.51 20.36
C PHE A 76 21.86 -26.97 18.96
N VAL A 77 20.75 -27.06 18.20
CA VAL A 77 20.59 -26.43 16.87
C VAL A 77 19.77 -25.18 17.02
N ARG A 78 20.18 -24.10 16.36
CA ARG A 78 19.38 -22.88 16.24
C ARG A 78 18.20 -23.16 15.33
N GLN A 79 17.01 -23.07 15.88
CA GLN A 79 15.80 -23.08 15.09
C GLN A 79 15.42 -21.62 14.76
N LEU A 80 15.42 -21.33 13.47
CA LEU A 80 15.07 -20.00 12.97
C LEU A 80 13.60 -19.98 12.63
N GLU A 81 12.92 -18.90 12.97
CA GLU A 81 11.56 -18.66 12.50
C GLU A 81 11.61 -18.25 11.05
N TRP A 82 10.95 -18.98 10.19
CA TRP A 82 10.75 -18.59 8.81
C TRP A 82 9.51 -17.70 8.75
N GLU A 83 9.70 -16.39 8.90
CA GLU A 83 8.67 -15.43 8.53
C GLU A 83 8.53 -15.50 7.00
N ALA A 84 7.53 -16.24 6.54
CA ALA A 84 7.14 -16.19 5.15
C ALA A 84 6.67 -14.75 4.86
N SER A 85 7.39 -14.02 3.99
CA SER A 85 7.00 -12.67 3.61
C SER A 85 5.57 -12.66 3.09
N GLN A 86 4.73 -11.79 3.65
CA GLN A 86 3.36 -11.65 3.23
C GLN A 86 3.28 -10.81 1.96
N THR A 87 2.27 -11.07 1.15
CA THR A 87 1.97 -10.22 0.00
C THR A 87 0.94 -9.18 0.39
N VAL A 88 1.28 -7.91 0.18
CA VAL A 88 0.37 -6.78 0.31
C VAL A 88 -0.03 -6.31 -1.08
N TRP A 89 -1.31 -6.44 -1.40
CA TRP A 89 -1.88 -5.98 -2.65
C TRP A 89 -2.32 -4.52 -2.53
N LEU A 90 -1.94 -3.73 -3.50
CA LEU A 90 -2.24 -2.30 -3.57
C LEU A 90 -3.23 -2.06 -4.71
N TYR A 91 -4.26 -1.28 -4.45
CA TYR A 91 -5.22 -0.87 -5.46
C TYR A 91 -5.53 0.62 -5.32
N ARG A 92 -5.53 1.34 -6.43
CA ARG A 92 -5.95 2.73 -6.53
C ARG A 92 -7.14 2.80 -7.48
N ASP A 93 -8.24 3.34 -6.98
CA ASP A 93 -9.44 3.59 -7.76
C ASP A 93 -9.16 4.56 -8.93
N GLY A 94 -9.56 4.15 -10.12
CA GLY A 94 -9.35 4.90 -11.37
C GLY A 94 -10.58 5.65 -11.86
N SER A 95 -11.67 5.68 -11.09
CA SER A 95 -12.94 6.31 -11.42
C SER A 95 -12.80 7.80 -11.80
N GLU A 96 -13.79 8.32 -12.50
CA GLU A 96 -13.81 9.74 -12.91
C GLU A 96 -13.87 10.66 -11.69
N SER A 97 -14.55 10.25 -10.62
CA SER A 97 -14.63 11.01 -9.37
C SER A 97 -13.25 11.24 -8.73
N MET A 98 -12.32 10.31 -8.91
CA MET A 98 -10.93 10.48 -8.48
C MET A 98 -10.13 11.53 -9.29
N GLN A 99 -10.63 11.99 -10.45
CA GLN A 99 -10.07 13.09 -11.23
C GLN A 99 -10.50 14.48 -10.70
N TYR A 100 -11.12 14.54 -9.54
CA TYR A 100 -11.59 15.78 -8.93
C TYR A 100 -10.50 16.49 -8.11
N ARG A 101 -10.56 17.81 -8.12
CA ARG A 101 -9.89 18.74 -7.19
C ARG A 101 -10.69 20.04 -7.10
N SER A 102 -10.88 20.57 -5.93
CA SER A 102 -11.64 21.81 -5.71
C SER A 102 -10.85 23.08 -6.02
N ALA A 103 -9.52 23.04 -6.03
CA ALA A 103 -8.67 24.18 -6.33
C ALA A 103 -7.47 23.79 -7.17
N GLN A 104 -7.02 24.70 -8.05
CA GLN A 104 -5.88 24.44 -8.96
C GLN A 104 -4.56 24.12 -8.22
N LYS A 105 -4.39 24.64 -7.00
CA LYS A 105 -3.22 24.37 -6.17
C LYS A 105 -3.20 23.00 -5.49
N LEU A 106 -4.35 22.31 -5.47
CA LEU A 106 -4.48 20.97 -4.91
C LEU A 106 -4.15 19.91 -5.97
N PRO A 107 -3.56 18.77 -5.60
CA PRO A 107 -3.46 17.64 -6.50
C PRO A 107 -4.85 17.07 -6.79
N TYR A 108 -5.01 16.34 -7.87
CA TYR A 108 -6.17 15.48 -8.03
C TYR A 108 -6.18 14.38 -6.98
N LYS A 109 -7.36 13.92 -6.55
CA LYS A 109 -7.48 12.80 -5.59
C LYS A 109 -6.68 11.59 -6.03
N LYS A 110 -6.76 11.27 -7.33
CA LYS A 110 -5.99 10.21 -7.97
C LYS A 110 -4.48 10.35 -7.75
N ASP A 111 -3.92 11.54 -8.04
CA ASP A 111 -2.48 11.77 -7.91
C ASP A 111 -2.03 11.65 -6.45
N TYR A 112 -2.87 12.13 -5.52
CA TYR A 112 -2.61 12.01 -4.09
C TYR A 112 -2.65 10.54 -3.62
N ALA A 113 -3.64 9.77 -4.09
CA ALA A 113 -3.73 8.34 -3.83
C ALA A 113 -2.51 7.57 -4.36
N GLU A 114 -2.03 7.91 -5.57
CA GLU A 114 -0.82 7.31 -6.15
C GLU A 114 0.43 7.60 -5.30
N VAL A 115 0.59 8.84 -4.83
CA VAL A 115 1.71 9.20 -3.94
C VAL A 115 1.67 8.39 -2.65
N LEU A 116 0.50 8.28 -2.01
CA LEU A 116 0.34 7.50 -0.78
C LEU A 116 0.58 6.01 -1.00
N LEU A 117 0.04 5.46 -2.09
CA LEU A 117 0.23 4.06 -2.47
C LEU A 117 1.72 3.73 -2.63
N LEU A 118 2.45 4.55 -3.38
CA LEU A 118 3.89 4.34 -3.61
C LEU A 118 4.70 4.52 -2.32
N ALA A 119 4.35 5.49 -1.47
CA ALA A 119 4.99 5.68 -0.18
C ALA A 119 4.80 4.47 0.75
N LEU A 120 3.58 3.92 0.82
CA LEU A 120 3.29 2.71 1.59
C LEU A 120 3.98 1.49 1.00
N ALA A 121 4.04 1.37 -0.33
CA ALA A 121 4.82 0.31 -0.99
C ALA A 121 6.29 0.32 -0.55
N MET A 122 6.93 1.50 -0.48
CA MET A 122 8.31 1.65 0.02
C MET A 122 8.46 1.16 1.45
N ILE A 123 7.52 1.54 2.33
CA ILE A 123 7.52 1.14 3.74
C ILE A 123 7.33 -0.37 3.90
N ILE A 124 6.41 -0.96 3.14
CA ILE A 124 6.12 -2.40 3.14
C ILE A 124 7.35 -3.19 2.68
N LEU A 125 8.00 -2.76 1.60
CA LEU A 125 9.23 -3.38 1.08
C LEU A 125 10.40 -3.27 2.06
N ASP A 126 10.56 -2.12 2.75
CA ASP A 126 11.58 -1.97 3.80
C ASP A 126 11.30 -2.89 4.99
N GLY A 127 10.04 -3.24 5.23
CA GLY A 127 9.62 -4.25 6.19
C GLY A 127 9.91 -5.70 5.79
N GLY A 128 10.41 -5.95 4.57
CA GLY A 128 10.71 -7.30 4.06
C GLY A 128 9.51 -8.01 3.43
N GLU A 129 8.38 -7.33 3.27
CA GLU A 129 7.17 -7.86 2.68
C GLU A 129 7.17 -7.70 1.14
N GLN A 130 6.28 -8.42 0.46
CA GLN A 130 6.08 -8.28 -0.98
C GLN A 130 4.95 -7.32 -1.30
N VAL A 131 5.07 -6.56 -2.39
CA VAL A 131 4.01 -5.71 -2.91
C VAL A 131 3.54 -6.18 -4.28
N GLY A 132 2.22 -6.19 -4.48
CA GLY A 132 1.57 -6.45 -5.75
C GLY A 132 0.61 -5.33 -6.11
N LEU A 133 0.40 -5.09 -7.41
CA LEU A 133 -0.59 -4.14 -7.90
C LEU A 133 -1.82 -4.92 -8.38
N LEU A 134 -2.93 -4.80 -7.66
CA LEU A 134 -4.17 -5.45 -8.01
C LEU A 134 -4.74 -4.86 -9.31
N GLY A 135 -5.41 -5.65 -10.11
CA GLY A 135 -5.91 -5.20 -11.43
C GLY A 135 -4.83 -5.19 -12.51
N THR A 136 -3.65 -5.76 -12.26
CA THR A 136 -2.58 -5.93 -13.25
C THR A 136 -2.10 -7.38 -13.31
N ASP A 137 -1.34 -7.70 -14.37
CA ASP A 137 -0.77 -9.04 -14.56
C ASP A 137 0.65 -9.19 -13.96
N ILE A 138 1.17 -8.17 -13.29
CA ILE A 138 2.49 -8.25 -12.66
C ILE A 138 2.46 -9.09 -11.38
N ALA A 139 3.47 -9.93 -11.22
CA ALA A 139 3.63 -10.69 -9.99
C ALA A 139 4.05 -9.80 -8.82
N PRO A 140 3.66 -10.10 -7.57
CA PRO A 140 4.18 -9.44 -6.39
C PRO A 140 5.71 -9.49 -6.34
N GLN A 141 6.33 -8.47 -5.79
CA GLN A 141 7.77 -8.27 -5.79
C GLN A 141 8.26 -7.79 -4.41
N ALA A 142 9.51 -8.17 -4.06
CA ALA A 142 10.15 -7.82 -2.80
C ALA A 142 11.50 -7.10 -3.00
N HIS A 143 11.80 -6.60 -4.19
CA HIS A 143 13.09 -5.98 -4.50
C HIS A 143 12.99 -4.45 -4.68
N ALA A 144 14.12 -3.75 -4.59
CA ALA A 144 14.19 -2.28 -4.64
C ALA A 144 13.56 -1.64 -5.90
N GLY A 145 13.57 -2.34 -7.05
CA GLY A 145 12.93 -1.86 -8.29
C GLY A 145 11.41 -2.05 -8.35
N ALA A 146 10.79 -2.63 -7.29
CA ALA A 146 9.36 -2.89 -7.28
C ALA A 146 8.53 -1.60 -7.35
N VAL A 147 8.92 -0.56 -6.63
CA VAL A 147 8.18 0.72 -6.59
C VAL A 147 8.15 1.39 -7.96
N GLU A 148 9.27 1.43 -8.65
CA GLU A 148 9.35 1.96 -10.03
C GLU A 148 8.43 1.18 -10.97
N ARG A 149 8.41 -0.14 -10.82
CA ARG A 149 7.55 -1.01 -11.62
C ARG A 149 6.07 -0.81 -11.30
N LEU A 150 5.71 -0.63 -10.02
CA LEU A 150 4.34 -0.27 -9.63
C LEU A 150 3.93 1.04 -10.30
N TYR A 151 4.77 2.08 -10.22
CA TYR A 151 4.51 3.38 -10.84
C TYR A 151 4.24 3.27 -12.35
N GLN A 152 5.07 2.50 -13.07
CA GLN A 152 4.91 2.29 -14.51
C GLN A 152 3.61 1.56 -14.88
N HIS A 153 3.07 0.73 -13.98
CA HIS A 153 1.87 -0.07 -14.22
C HIS A 153 0.59 0.50 -13.62
N LEU A 154 0.66 1.55 -12.78
CA LEU A 154 -0.52 2.24 -12.26
C LEU A 154 -1.51 2.68 -13.36
N PRO A 155 -1.07 3.23 -14.52
CA PRO A 155 -1.99 3.59 -15.59
C PRO A 155 -2.69 2.40 -16.26
N MET A 156 -2.16 1.18 -16.09
CA MET A 156 -2.70 -0.06 -16.67
C MET A 156 -3.60 -0.80 -15.69
N GLN A 157 -3.78 -0.28 -14.48
CA GLN A 157 -4.63 -0.88 -13.48
C GLN A 157 -6.08 -0.88 -13.95
N LYS A 158 -6.69 -2.06 -13.96
CA LYS A 158 -8.07 -2.26 -14.37
C LYS A 158 -9.04 -1.83 -13.27
N ASP A 159 -10.29 -1.66 -13.66
CA ASP A 159 -11.36 -1.31 -12.74
C ASP A 159 -11.50 -2.33 -11.59
N MET A 160 -12.16 -1.89 -10.53
CA MET A 160 -12.35 -2.65 -9.29
C MET A 160 -12.95 -4.04 -9.51
N ALA A 161 -13.73 -4.25 -10.57
CA ALA A 161 -14.33 -5.54 -10.92
C ALA A 161 -13.33 -6.59 -11.44
N GLU A 162 -12.13 -6.17 -11.87
CA GLU A 162 -11.14 -7.04 -12.50
C GLU A 162 -9.85 -7.12 -11.69
N TYR A 163 -9.64 -8.22 -10.97
CA TYR A 163 -8.45 -8.38 -10.12
C TYR A 163 -7.14 -8.57 -10.89
N GLY A 164 -7.20 -8.91 -12.18
CA GLY A 164 -6.04 -9.29 -12.99
C GLY A 164 -5.50 -10.66 -12.57
N ARG A 165 -4.60 -10.71 -11.60
CA ARG A 165 -4.04 -11.97 -11.06
C ARG A 165 -4.84 -12.51 -9.87
N PRO A 166 -4.82 -13.84 -9.67
CA PRO A 166 -5.41 -14.44 -8.48
C PRO A 166 -4.69 -13.94 -7.21
N VAL A 167 -5.48 -13.42 -6.27
CA VAL A 167 -4.99 -13.04 -4.94
C VAL A 167 -4.88 -14.30 -4.07
N ALA A 168 -3.71 -14.53 -3.48
CA ALA A 168 -3.47 -15.63 -2.58
C ALA A 168 -4.28 -15.47 -1.28
N ALA A 169 -4.71 -16.58 -0.70
CA ALA A 169 -5.37 -16.56 0.60
C ALA A 169 -4.46 -15.97 1.69
N ARG A 170 -5.06 -15.29 2.67
CA ARG A 170 -4.36 -14.65 3.79
C ARG A 170 -3.39 -13.52 3.40
N SER A 171 -3.43 -13.03 2.16
CA SER A 171 -2.76 -11.79 1.78
C SER A 171 -3.36 -10.58 2.48
N GLN A 172 -2.67 -9.44 2.42
CA GLN A 172 -3.20 -8.15 2.86
C GLN A 172 -3.51 -7.26 1.66
N MET A 173 -4.39 -6.28 1.81
CA MET A 173 -4.75 -5.34 0.77
C MET A 173 -4.87 -3.92 1.30
N LEU A 174 -4.39 -2.95 0.52
CA LEU A 174 -4.65 -1.53 0.73
C LEU A 174 -5.40 -1.00 -0.49
N LEU A 175 -6.60 -0.49 -0.26
CA LEU A 175 -7.48 0.05 -1.29
C LEU A 175 -7.63 1.56 -1.09
N PHE A 176 -7.28 2.34 -2.09
CA PHE A 176 -7.38 3.81 -2.12
C PHE A 176 -8.51 4.22 -3.05
N SER A 177 -9.56 4.86 -2.53
CA SER A 177 -10.73 5.33 -3.27
C SER A 177 -11.40 6.48 -2.51
N ASP A 178 -12.26 7.24 -3.16
CA ASP A 178 -13.21 8.14 -2.49
C ASP A 178 -14.49 7.41 -2.03
N PHE A 179 -14.69 6.17 -2.50
CA PHE A 179 -15.87 5.33 -2.21
C PHE A 179 -17.21 5.98 -2.58
N LEU A 180 -17.22 6.83 -3.60
CA LEU A 180 -18.46 7.42 -4.14
C LEU A 180 -19.29 6.44 -4.99
N MET A 181 -18.91 5.18 -5.00
CA MET A 181 -19.69 4.09 -5.60
C MET A 181 -20.73 3.53 -4.64
N SER A 182 -21.61 2.65 -5.14
CA SER A 182 -22.61 2.00 -4.29
C SER A 182 -21.98 1.05 -3.26
N VAL A 183 -22.64 0.86 -2.11
CA VAL A 183 -22.22 -0.12 -1.10
C VAL A 183 -22.21 -1.53 -1.68
N GLU A 184 -23.10 -1.82 -2.62
CA GLU A 184 -23.21 -3.08 -3.33
C GLU A 184 -21.95 -3.34 -4.18
N ASP A 185 -21.41 -2.33 -4.82
CA ASP A 185 -20.18 -2.45 -5.64
C ASP A 185 -18.96 -2.68 -4.76
N VAL A 186 -18.82 -1.95 -3.66
CA VAL A 186 -17.76 -2.19 -2.66
C VAL A 186 -17.87 -3.61 -2.11
N THR A 187 -19.10 -4.04 -1.76
CA THR A 187 -19.34 -5.40 -1.25
C THR A 187 -18.97 -6.46 -2.29
N ARG A 188 -19.38 -6.27 -3.56
CA ARG A 188 -19.06 -7.17 -4.66
C ARG A 188 -17.56 -7.31 -4.87
N PHE A 189 -16.82 -6.22 -4.71
CA PHE A 189 -15.35 -6.24 -4.77
C PHE A 189 -14.73 -6.97 -3.59
N CYS A 190 -15.16 -6.66 -2.36
CA CYS A 190 -14.53 -7.19 -1.15
C CYS A 190 -14.90 -8.64 -0.84
N ALA A 191 -16.13 -9.09 -1.16
CA ALA A 191 -16.62 -10.39 -0.75
C ALA A 191 -15.76 -11.59 -1.24
N PRO A 192 -15.29 -11.65 -2.51
CA PRO A 192 -14.42 -12.74 -2.96
C PRO A 192 -13.04 -12.73 -2.26
N LEU A 193 -12.56 -11.58 -1.84
CA LEU A 193 -11.30 -11.43 -1.12
C LEU A 193 -11.48 -11.89 0.33
N ALA A 194 -12.55 -11.46 0.98
CA ALA A 194 -12.91 -11.88 2.34
C ALA A 194 -13.10 -13.40 2.44
N ALA A 195 -13.73 -14.04 1.43
CA ALA A 195 -13.89 -15.48 1.35
C ALA A 195 -12.54 -16.24 1.31
N LYS A 196 -11.47 -15.60 0.86
CA LYS A 196 -10.09 -16.11 0.89
C LYS A 196 -9.31 -15.69 2.14
N HIS A 197 -9.97 -15.09 3.13
CA HIS A 197 -9.33 -14.52 4.31
C HIS A 197 -8.25 -13.47 3.97
N VAL A 198 -8.45 -12.70 2.91
CA VAL A 198 -7.64 -11.53 2.60
C VAL A 198 -8.06 -10.42 3.57
N GLY A 199 -7.14 -10.00 4.42
CA GLY A 199 -7.33 -8.82 5.27
C GLY A 199 -7.03 -7.53 4.50
N GLY A 200 -7.48 -6.37 5.03
CA GLY A 200 -7.14 -5.13 4.33
C GLY A 200 -7.60 -3.88 5.04
N ILE A 201 -7.14 -2.75 4.49
CA ILE A 201 -7.49 -1.40 4.92
C ILE A 201 -8.06 -0.67 3.72
N LEU A 202 -9.22 -0.06 3.91
CA LEU A 202 -9.84 0.85 2.96
C LEU A 202 -9.42 2.28 3.35
N ILE A 203 -8.80 2.99 2.42
CA ILE A 203 -8.25 4.33 2.63
C ILE A 203 -9.06 5.29 1.79
N GLN A 204 -9.87 6.09 2.46
CA GLN A 204 -10.70 7.08 1.81
C GLN A 204 -9.88 8.33 1.48
N ILE A 205 -10.00 8.81 0.24
CA ILE A 205 -9.33 10.00 -0.28
C ILE A 205 -10.40 11.04 -0.62
N ASN A 206 -10.49 12.07 0.20
CA ASN A 206 -11.42 13.17 0.00
C ASN A 206 -10.68 14.45 -0.41
N ASP A 207 -11.34 15.27 -1.21
CA ASP A 207 -10.94 16.66 -1.39
C ASP A 207 -11.48 17.49 -0.21
N PRO A 208 -10.78 18.53 0.25
CA PRO A 208 -11.26 19.37 1.34
C PRO A 208 -12.68 19.92 1.12
N ALA A 209 -13.06 20.21 -0.13
CA ALA A 209 -14.41 20.69 -0.41
C ALA A 209 -15.49 19.61 -0.29
N GLU A 210 -15.14 18.34 -0.33
CA GLU A 210 -16.07 17.23 -0.08
C GLU A 210 -16.35 17.06 1.42
N GLU A 211 -15.37 17.42 2.26
CA GLU A 211 -15.54 17.37 3.73
C GLU A 211 -16.21 18.63 4.28
N GLU A 212 -15.74 19.80 3.84
CA GLU A 212 -16.17 21.09 4.39
C GLU A 212 -17.44 21.63 3.73
N LEU A 213 -17.77 21.17 2.50
CA LEU A 213 -18.87 21.69 1.69
C LEU A 213 -18.89 23.23 1.65
N PRO A 214 -17.80 23.91 1.21
CA PRO A 214 -17.63 25.34 1.31
C PRO A 214 -18.51 26.15 0.34
N PHE A 215 -19.50 25.51 -0.25
CA PHE A 215 -20.40 26.10 -1.21
C PHE A 215 -21.52 26.88 -0.52
N GLU A 216 -22.01 27.96 -1.14
CA GLU A 216 -23.05 28.81 -0.61
C GLU A 216 -24.19 29.02 -1.63
N GLY A 217 -25.40 29.18 -1.14
CA GLY A 217 -26.57 29.46 -1.95
C GLY A 217 -27.04 28.24 -2.76
N ARG A 218 -27.52 28.55 -3.97
CA ARG A 218 -28.09 27.55 -4.87
C ARG A 218 -26.99 26.91 -5.72
N MET A 219 -26.80 25.61 -5.59
CA MET A 219 -25.79 24.86 -6.33
C MET A 219 -26.41 23.71 -7.14
N ARG A 220 -25.73 23.36 -8.23
CA ARG A 220 -26.08 22.25 -9.08
C ARG A 220 -24.91 21.27 -9.11
N PHE A 221 -25.13 20.08 -8.60
CA PHE A 221 -24.13 19.00 -8.57
C PHE A 221 -24.37 18.05 -9.73
N HIS A 222 -23.31 17.66 -10.41
CA HIS A 222 -23.33 16.67 -11.47
C HIS A 222 -22.63 15.41 -10.99
N ASP A 223 -23.18 14.27 -11.35
CA ASP A 223 -22.49 12.99 -11.18
C ASP A 223 -21.28 12.96 -12.12
N MET A 224 -20.14 12.53 -11.62
CA MET A 224 -18.92 12.42 -12.42
C MET A 224 -18.82 11.06 -13.13
N GLU A 225 -19.42 10.02 -12.55
CA GLU A 225 -19.41 8.66 -13.10
C GLU A 225 -20.48 8.48 -14.19
N ASP A 226 -21.70 8.98 -13.95
CA ASP A 226 -22.78 8.94 -14.93
C ASP A 226 -23.10 10.34 -15.49
N LYS A 227 -22.53 10.64 -16.64
CA LYS A 227 -22.75 11.90 -17.35
C LYS A 227 -24.21 12.11 -17.79
N ASN A 228 -25.03 11.06 -17.78
CA ASN A 228 -26.46 11.11 -18.11
C ASN A 228 -27.34 11.24 -16.87
N ALA A 229 -26.77 11.13 -15.68
CA ALA A 229 -27.52 11.28 -14.44
C ALA A 229 -28.15 12.69 -14.35
N THR A 230 -29.34 12.75 -13.79
CA THR A 230 -30.02 14.03 -13.56
C THR A 230 -29.28 14.83 -12.49
N PRO A 231 -28.82 16.05 -12.81
CA PRO A 231 -28.10 16.85 -11.84
C PRO A 231 -28.92 17.14 -10.59
N LEU A 232 -28.29 17.04 -9.45
CA LEU A 232 -28.90 17.37 -8.17
C LEU A 232 -28.89 18.90 -7.96
N ASN A 233 -30.07 19.52 -7.90
CA ASN A 233 -30.20 20.95 -7.62
C ASN A 233 -30.47 21.16 -6.14
N ILE A 234 -29.55 21.81 -5.44
CA ILE A 234 -29.63 22.10 -4.02
C ILE A 234 -29.90 23.59 -3.86
N PRO A 235 -31.10 23.99 -3.32
CA PRO A 235 -31.47 25.40 -3.20
C PRO A 235 -30.64 26.18 -2.19
N GLN A 236 -30.22 25.51 -1.09
CA GLN A 236 -29.40 26.07 -0.02
C GLN A 236 -28.44 25.00 0.49
N VAL A 237 -27.16 25.09 0.10
CA VAL A 237 -26.14 24.12 0.51
C VAL A 237 -25.83 24.19 2.00
N GLU A 238 -25.99 25.38 2.61
CA GLU A 238 -25.77 25.62 4.05
C GLU A 238 -26.65 24.74 4.93
N ALA A 239 -27.90 24.47 4.49
CA ALA A 239 -28.82 23.60 5.21
C ALA A 239 -28.36 22.15 5.22
N ILE A 240 -27.75 21.69 4.10
CA ILE A 240 -27.17 20.35 4.01
C ILE A 240 -25.90 20.25 4.85
N ARG A 241 -25.02 21.25 4.79
CA ARG A 241 -23.82 21.33 5.62
C ARG A 241 -24.14 21.18 7.11
N SER A 242 -25.19 21.88 7.59
CA SER A 242 -25.62 21.80 8.98
C SER A 242 -26.17 20.43 9.39
N ALA A 243 -26.60 19.62 8.43
CA ALA A 243 -27.06 18.24 8.67
C ALA A 243 -25.94 17.21 8.53
N TYR A 244 -24.86 17.58 7.86
CA TYR A 244 -23.71 16.71 7.62
C TYR A 244 -22.71 16.68 8.79
N HIS A 245 -22.62 17.78 9.56
CA HIS A 245 -21.80 17.94 10.77
C HIS A 245 -22.64 17.71 12.03
#